data_828da734ab0f72857ffd81c6dc459547
#
_entry.id   828da734ab0f72857ffd81c6dc459547
#
_cell.length_a   1.000
_cell.length_b   1.000
_cell.length_c   1.000
_cell.angle_alpha   90.00
_cell.angle_beta   90.00
_cell.angle_gamma   90.00
#
_symmetry.space_group_name_H-M   'P 1'
#
loop_
_entity.id
_entity.type
_entity.pdbx_description
1 polymer ?
#
loop_
_entity_poly.entity_id
_entity_poly.type
_entity_poly.pdbx_seq_one_letter_code
_entity_poly.pdbx_strand_id
1 'polypeptide(L)'
;MHTIIKCNYGENFRNLSLPCTEREIQLFCDSLALPNDAGTQIRVDHSHNNPQVDALLAGKEVRLDELNYLMKRLDSFDEGEMNTFCAAASGQKLSSLKDMINLTFNIHCYSLVDDFSDLDRLGKNLYLNFMGSVPTKEFSEFDGKAYVEKIMAENMQPLVTHYGLIYENGNQPQQVYNGRTFPAYWYEPNPITLGITYKGDTEYLYLPVEKSELDKALQRLDAESLDAVTWSVEEHSLPENLTNMVIREQFGYSALNQFAAVFKNMGNREVTALSELAAFAKITTSEQLKTLADCMYEFESFPGIHTAEEYGRYMICESGHFEYDENLADYIDFRAYGQDKISRETGAFTDRGYLLYHGYNQEMQNILSQTIGLKAKEMPEPQELKLYMPLNAVTYHDENGYGDLYQVDFEIEVYADELAAYEDEIRSAMQKRMHDGESERGLMKYYGHTDTVNAKVRKYVFEVEEVRGELMGVAVLTLNAPLDAAELEKIKETIEGQCSDGFGEGFEQQEIKCNGKEVYVSLWDAKDWSLKTAAEMGISEQSYKMQFGGM
;
A
#
# COMPACT_ATOMS: atom_id res chain seq x y z
N MET A 1 -11.55 9.41 10.65
CA MET A 1 -11.22 10.88 10.66
C MET A 1 -9.93 11.08 11.42
N HIS A 2 -8.83 11.39 10.72
CA HIS A 2 -7.54 11.57 11.38
C HIS A 2 -7.54 12.80 12.28
N THR A 3 -7.04 12.62 13.48
CA THR A 3 -6.92 13.67 14.49
C THR A 3 -5.46 14.10 14.62
N ILE A 4 -5.17 15.38 14.39
CA ILE A 4 -3.81 15.90 14.56
C ILE A 4 -3.62 16.28 16.03
N ILE A 5 -2.72 15.59 16.70
CA ILE A 5 -2.40 15.79 18.10
C ILE A 5 -1.01 16.42 18.21
N LYS A 6 -0.94 17.56 18.88
CA LYS A 6 0.33 18.15 19.27
C LYS A 6 0.82 17.48 20.55
N CYS A 7 1.95 16.85 20.46
CA CYS A 7 2.58 16.13 21.55
C CYS A 7 3.89 16.80 21.94
N ASN A 8 4.29 16.67 23.20
CA ASN A 8 5.60 17.07 23.65
C ASN A 8 6.33 15.97 24.42
N TYR A 9 7.65 16.08 24.41
CA TYR A 9 8.57 15.37 25.29
C TYR A 9 9.64 16.36 25.74
N GLY A 10 9.67 16.66 27.02
CA GLY A 10 10.49 17.75 27.57
C GLY A 10 10.08 19.10 26.96
N GLU A 11 11.03 19.79 26.31
CA GLU A 11 10.80 21.09 25.65
C GLU A 11 10.48 20.98 24.15
N ASN A 12 10.56 19.79 23.59
CA ASN A 12 10.33 19.56 22.18
C ASN A 12 8.87 19.24 21.88
N PHE A 13 8.32 19.89 20.86
CA PHE A 13 6.94 19.69 20.40
C PHE A 13 6.93 19.14 18.98
N ARG A 14 6.00 18.24 18.69
CA ARG A 14 5.72 17.75 17.36
C ARG A 14 4.23 17.46 17.20
N ASN A 15 3.76 17.56 15.97
CA ASN A 15 2.43 17.12 15.61
C ASN A 15 2.49 15.66 15.16
N LEU A 16 1.50 14.88 15.57
CA LEU A 16 1.29 13.51 15.12
C LEU A 16 -0.15 13.37 14.63
N SER A 17 -0.34 12.89 13.43
CA SER A 17 -1.67 12.54 12.89
C SER A 17 -2.03 11.14 13.35
N LEU A 18 -3.13 10.99 14.08
CA LEU A 18 -3.60 9.71 14.62
C LEU A 18 -5.00 9.37 14.08
N PRO A 19 -5.32 8.10 13.86
CA PRO A 19 -4.40 6.96 13.99
C PRO A 19 -3.33 6.94 12.90
N CYS A 20 -2.20 6.32 13.18
CA CYS A 20 -1.06 6.26 12.27
C CYS A 20 -0.41 4.87 12.24
N THR A 21 0.41 4.66 11.22
CA THR A 21 1.20 3.44 11.02
C THR A 21 2.39 3.36 11.97
N GLU A 22 2.95 2.17 12.12
CA GLU A 22 4.16 1.98 12.93
C GLU A 22 5.36 2.76 12.39
N ARG A 23 5.48 2.89 11.07
CA ARG A 23 6.53 3.69 10.44
C ARG A 23 6.42 5.18 10.78
N GLU A 24 5.20 5.72 10.81
CA GLU A 24 4.96 7.11 11.23
C GLU A 24 5.27 7.31 12.71
N ILE A 25 4.95 6.33 13.57
CA ILE A 25 5.36 6.33 14.98
C ILE A 25 6.88 6.34 15.10
N GLN A 26 7.57 5.51 14.33
CA GLN A 26 9.04 5.47 14.32
C GLN A 26 9.63 6.84 13.95
N LEU A 27 9.17 7.44 12.86
CA LEU A 27 9.62 8.77 12.42
C LEU A 27 9.33 9.86 13.46
N PHE A 28 8.18 9.78 14.12
CA PHE A 28 7.82 10.69 15.20
C PHE A 28 8.77 10.51 16.40
N CYS A 29 9.01 9.29 16.84
CA CYS A 29 9.94 8.98 17.93
C CYS A 29 11.36 9.45 17.61
N ASP A 30 11.84 9.19 16.39
CA ASP A 30 13.16 9.64 15.94
C ASP A 30 13.30 11.18 15.97
N SER A 31 12.23 11.89 15.57
CA SER A 31 12.20 13.35 15.56
C SER A 31 12.28 13.99 16.96
N LEU A 32 11.95 13.26 17.99
CA LEU A 32 11.99 13.66 19.40
C LEU A 32 13.11 12.97 20.19
N ALA A 33 13.92 12.13 19.53
CA ALA A 33 14.93 11.25 20.15
C ALA A 33 14.34 10.35 21.26
N LEU A 34 13.12 9.81 21.00
CA LEU A 34 12.43 8.88 21.87
C LEU A 34 12.73 7.43 21.47
N PRO A 35 12.73 6.49 22.41
CA PRO A 35 12.66 5.08 22.06
C PRO A 35 11.32 4.78 21.39
N ASN A 36 11.30 3.85 20.42
CA ASN A 36 10.06 3.31 19.87
C ASN A 36 9.74 1.97 20.52
N ASP A 37 9.25 1.99 21.74
CA ASP A 37 8.90 0.81 22.53
C ASP A 37 7.49 0.93 23.15
N ALA A 38 6.97 -0.16 23.69
CA ALA A 38 5.64 -0.22 24.29
C ALA A 38 5.49 0.67 25.55
N GLY A 39 6.61 1.10 26.15
CA GLY A 39 6.65 1.98 27.34
C GLY A 39 6.73 3.46 27.03
N THR A 40 6.94 3.83 25.76
CA THR A 40 7.16 5.22 25.35
C THR A 40 6.00 6.12 25.75
N GLN A 41 6.30 7.14 26.55
CA GLN A 41 5.33 8.12 27.04
C GLN A 41 5.52 9.48 26.38
N ILE A 42 4.40 10.12 26.11
CA ILE A 42 4.32 11.48 25.57
C ILE A 42 3.29 12.27 26.36
N ARG A 43 3.43 13.59 26.37
CA ARG A 43 2.40 14.48 26.87
C ARG A 43 1.59 15.03 25.71
N VAL A 44 0.28 14.86 25.75
CA VAL A 44 -0.66 15.49 24.82
C VAL A 44 -0.84 16.94 25.21
N ASP A 45 -0.50 17.86 24.32
CA ASP A 45 -0.68 19.29 24.55
C ASP A 45 -2.11 19.70 24.20
N HIS A 46 -2.49 19.50 22.93
CA HIS A 46 -3.86 19.68 22.45
C HIS A 46 -4.09 18.97 21.13
N SER A 47 -5.37 18.85 20.74
CA SER A 47 -5.82 18.36 19.43
C SER A 47 -6.27 19.53 18.57
N HIS A 48 -5.80 19.59 17.31
CA HIS A 48 -6.09 20.72 16.42
C HIS A 48 -7.46 20.65 15.73
N ASN A 49 -7.92 19.46 15.40
CA ASN A 49 -9.10 19.26 14.54
C ASN A 49 -10.19 18.41 15.18
N ASN A 50 -10.06 18.07 16.46
CA ASN A 50 -11.06 17.29 17.19
C ASN A 50 -11.23 17.81 18.63
N PRO A 51 -12.14 18.77 18.85
CA PRO A 51 -12.39 19.34 20.18
C PRO A 51 -12.85 18.31 21.21
N GLN A 52 -13.52 17.25 20.79
CA GLN A 52 -14.00 16.19 21.67
C GLN A 52 -12.83 15.40 22.25
N VAL A 53 -11.87 15.01 21.38
CA VAL A 53 -10.63 14.34 21.79
C VAL A 53 -9.78 15.28 22.66
N ASP A 54 -9.71 16.56 22.30
CA ASP A 54 -8.97 17.56 23.08
C ASP A 54 -9.48 17.63 24.52
N ALA A 55 -10.79 17.73 24.71
CA ALA A 55 -11.41 17.76 26.04
C ALA A 55 -11.07 16.53 26.90
N LEU A 56 -10.81 15.39 26.27
CA LEU A 56 -10.47 14.16 26.98
C LEU A 56 -8.97 14.00 27.26
N LEU A 57 -8.10 14.48 26.37
CA LEU A 57 -6.67 14.13 26.37
C LEU A 57 -5.73 15.30 26.69
N ALA A 58 -6.16 16.55 26.52
CA ALA A 58 -5.28 17.71 26.72
C ALA A 58 -4.61 17.71 28.11
N GLY A 59 -3.31 17.93 28.12
CA GLY A 59 -2.48 17.99 29.32
C GLY A 59 -2.12 16.65 29.95
N LYS A 60 -2.56 15.51 29.39
CA LYS A 60 -2.27 14.17 29.94
C LYS A 60 -0.95 13.61 29.43
N GLU A 61 -0.28 12.89 30.32
CA GLU A 61 0.84 11.99 29.95
C GLU A 61 0.28 10.60 29.66
N VAL A 62 0.62 10.08 28.49
CA VAL A 62 0.03 8.84 27.98
C VAL A 62 1.07 7.98 27.26
N ARG A 63 0.87 6.68 27.23
CA ARG A 63 1.65 5.78 26.38
C ARG A 63 1.25 5.98 24.92
N LEU A 64 2.23 6.13 24.03
CA LEU A 64 2.00 6.41 22.62
C LEU A 64 1.22 5.27 21.92
N ASP A 65 1.57 4.03 22.22
CA ASP A 65 0.88 2.86 21.69
C ASP A 65 -0.59 2.78 22.10
N GLU A 66 -0.88 3.05 23.39
CA GLU A 66 -2.26 3.09 23.88
C GLU A 66 -3.06 4.22 23.22
N LEU A 67 -2.41 5.38 23.04
CA LEU A 67 -3.05 6.50 22.37
C LEU A 67 -3.40 6.15 20.92
N ASN A 68 -2.45 5.58 20.17
CA ASN A 68 -2.70 5.18 18.79
C ASN A 68 -3.80 4.10 18.70
N TYR A 69 -3.81 3.12 19.60
CA TYR A 69 -4.86 2.12 19.67
C TYR A 69 -6.24 2.74 19.97
N LEU A 70 -6.33 3.64 20.95
CA LEU A 70 -7.57 4.38 21.23
C LEU A 70 -8.04 5.14 19.99
N MET A 71 -7.13 5.82 19.31
CA MET A 71 -7.49 6.60 18.12
C MET A 71 -7.95 5.73 16.96
N LYS A 72 -7.38 4.54 16.75
CA LYS A 72 -7.91 3.54 15.80
C LYS A 72 -9.35 3.14 16.13
N ARG A 73 -9.66 2.95 17.42
CA ARG A 73 -11.02 2.64 17.86
C ARG A 73 -11.99 3.79 17.59
N LEU A 74 -11.60 5.01 17.93
CA LEU A 74 -12.44 6.20 17.75
C LEU A 74 -12.63 6.59 16.28
N ASP A 75 -11.65 6.33 15.44
CA ASP A 75 -11.73 6.61 14.00
C ASP A 75 -12.79 5.75 13.29
N SER A 76 -13.11 4.59 13.83
CA SER A 76 -14.16 3.70 13.31
C SER A 76 -15.56 4.06 13.77
N PHE A 77 -15.72 5.00 14.69
CA PHE A 77 -17.01 5.39 15.23
C PHE A 77 -17.77 6.32 14.28
N ASP A 78 -19.06 6.10 14.18
CA ASP A 78 -19.96 7.09 13.61
C ASP A 78 -20.16 8.27 14.58
N GLU A 79 -20.91 9.29 14.13
CA GLU A 79 -21.15 10.50 14.94
C GLU A 79 -21.91 10.19 16.23
N GLY A 80 -22.89 9.27 16.18
CA GLY A 80 -23.69 8.85 17.34
C GLY A 80 -22.85 8.09 18.36
N GLU A 81 -22.03 7.16 17.89
CA GLU A 81 -21.08 6.40 18.72
C GLU A 81 -20.04 7.32 19.37
N MET A 82 -19.48 8.26 18.60
CA MET A 82 -18.52 9.25 19.12
C MET A 82 -19.17 10.14 20.21
N ASN A 83 -20.36 10.65 19.98
CA ASN A 83 -21.08 11.46 20.95
C ASN A 83 -21.41 10.65 22.22
N THR A 84 -21.83 9.41 22.09
CA THR A 84 -22.08 8.49 23.20
C THR A 84 -20.82 8.22 24.01
N PHE A 85 -19.70 7.94 23.33
CA PHE A 85 -18.39 7.75 23.94
C PHE A 85 -17.97 8.99 24.73
N CYS A 86 -18.03 10.18 24.12
CA CYS A 86 -17.63 11.43 24.76
C CYS A 86 -18.51 11.80 25.95
N ALA A 87 -19.83 11.55 25.84
CA ALA A 87 -20.77 11.74 26.93
C ALA A 87 -20.47 10.80 28.10
N ALA A 88 -20.26 9.51 27.85
CA ALA A 88 -19.94 8.53 28.89
C ALA A 88 -18.58 8.82 29.53
N ALA A 89 -17.54 9.10 28.73
CA ALA A 89 -16.20 9.42 29.23
C ALA A 89 -16.19 10.69 30.10
N SER A 90 -16.87 11.75 29.66
CA SER A 90 -16.99 13.01 30.41
C SER A 90 -17.83 12.85 31.67
N GLY A 91 -18.98 12.17 31.58
CA GLY A 91 -19.88 11.93 32.69
C GLY A 91 -19.23 11.12 33.81
N GLN A 92 -18.47 10.09 33.44
CA GLN A 92 -17.72 9.27 34.39
C GLN A 92 -16.36 9.89 34.80
N LYS A 93 -15.98 11.01 34.18
CA LYS A 93 -14.70 11.69 34.41
C LYS A 93 -13.50 10.76 34.20
N LEU A 94 -13.52 9.98 33.12
CA LEU A 94 -12.45 9.06 32.81
C LEU A 94 -11.12 9.82 32.60
N SER A 95 -10.07 9.31 33.21
CA SER A 95 -8.75 9.96 33.17
C SER A 95 -7.67 9.08 32.57
N SER A 96 -7.85 7.77 32.55
CA SER A 96 -6.86 6.82 32.00
C SER A 96 -7.23 6.37 30.59
N LEU A 97 -6.22 6.14 29.73
CA LEU A 97 -6.44 5.54 28.42
C LEU A 97 -7.00 4.13 28.53
N LYS A 98 -6.60 3.36 29.55
CA LYS A 98 -7.15 2.03 29.82
C LYS A 98 -8.67 2.05 29.92
N ASP A 99 -9.23 2.98 30.73
CA ASP A 99 -10.67 3.06 30.93
C ASP A 99 -11.37 3.55 29.65
N MET A 100 -10.75 4.49 28.92
CA MET A 100 -11.24 4.97 27.62
C MET A 100 -11.26 3.85 26.58
N ILE A 101 -10.21 3.04 26.49
CA ILE A 101 -10.16 1.89 25.59
C ILE A 101 -11.27 0.89 25.95
N ASN A 102 -11.43 0.55 27.24
CA ASN A 102 -12.51 -0.32 27.67
C ASN A 102 -13.88 0.26 27.32
N LEU A 103 -14.08 1.56 27.48
CA LEU A 103 -15.34 2.22 27.10
C LEU A 103 -15.62 2.05 25.59
N THR A 104 -14.61 2.11 24.71
CA THR A 104 -14.84 1.90 23.27
C THR A 104 -15.46 0.54 22.91
N PHE A 105 -15.24 -0.48 23.73
CA PHE A 105 -15.84 -1.80 23.56
C PHE A 105 -17.22 -1.92 24.25
N ASN A 106 -17.56 -0.97 25.10
CA ASN A 106 -18.72 -1.00 25.96
C ASN A 106 -19.72 0.15 25.69
N ILE A 107 -19.57 0.91 24.60
CA ILE A 107 -20.49 2.01 24.26
C ILE A 107 -21.93 1.53 24.12
N HIS A 108 -22.16 0.28 23.70
CA HIS A 108 -23.47 -0.36 23.63
C HIS A 108 -24.15 -0.53 24.99
N CYS A 109 -23.40 -0.37 26.10
CA CYS A 109 -23.96 -0.38 27.47
C CYS A 109 -24.57 0.96 27.87
N TYR A 110 -24.41 1.99 27.04
CA TYR A 110 -24.88 3.34 27.30
C TYR A 110 -25.93 3.76 26.29
N SER A 111 -26.84 4.63 26.73
CA SER A 111 -27.80 5.29 25.85
C SER A 111 -27.66 6.79 26.03
N LEU A 112 -27.47 7.50 24.91
CA LEU A 112 -27.39 8.96 24.86
C LEU A 112 -28.72 9.51 24.37
N VAL A 113 -29.24 10.49 25.10
CA VAL A 113 -30.41 11.27 24.74
C VAL A 113 -29.98 12.72 24.54
N ASP A 114 -29.96 13.14 23.30
CA ASP A 114 -29.51 14.47 22.86
C ASP A 114 -30.66 15.45 22.65
N ASP A 115 -31.88 14.94 22.36
CA ASP A 115 -33.10 15.73 22.15
C ASP A 115 -34.20 15.38 23.18
N PHE A 116 -34.52 16.32 24.04
CA PHE A 116 -35.58 16.23 25.05
C PHE A 116 -36.85 16.99 24.64
N SER A 117 -36.93 17.49 23.43
CA SER A 117 -38.07 18.32 22.99
C SER A 117 -39.39 17.56 22.93
N ASP A 118 -39.33 16.23 22.71
CA ASP A 118 -40.49 15.32 22.63
C ASP A 118 -40.23 14.01 23.40
N LEU A 119 -40.53 14.02 24.69
CA LEU A 119 -40.35 12.85 25.57
C LEU A 119 -41.22 11.66 25.18
N ASP A 120 -42.40 11.87 24.56
CA ASP A 120 -43.24 10.76 24.13
C ASP A 120 -42.62 10.02 22.94
N ARG A 121 -42.17 10.78 21.94
CA ARG A 121 -41.44 10.21 20.80
C ARG A 121 -40.16 9.50 21.24
N LEU A 122 -39.40 10.11 22.13
CA LEU A 122 -38.19 9.53 22.69
C LEU A 122 -38.48 8.19 23.38
N GLY A 123 -39.49 8.15 24.27
CA GLY A 123 -39.82 6.93 24.99
C GLY A 123 -40.35 5.81 24.08
N LYS A 124 -41.12 6.15 23.05
CA LYS A 124 -41.54 5.21 22.01
C LYS A 124 -40.33 4.62 21.24
N ASN A 125 -39.37 5.44 20.90
CA ASN A 125 -38.15 4.96 20.22
C ASN A 125 -37.31 4.06 21.12
N LEU A 126 -37.09 4.45 22.39
CA LEU A 126 -36.39 3.62 23.38
C LEU A 126 -37.08 2.28 23.60
N TYR A 127 -38.43 2.27 23.71
CA TYR A 127 -39.19 1.05 23.84
C TYR A 127 -39.09 0.15 22.61
N LEU A 128 -39.17 0.73 21.40
CA LEU A 128 -39.00 -0.01 20.14
C LEU A 128 -37.59 -0.63 20.02
N ASN A 129 -36.54 0.12 20.36
CA ASN A 129 -35.16 -0.37 20.35
C ASN A 129 -34.98 -1.52 21.36
N PHE A 130 -35.59 -1.42 22.55
CA PHE A 130 -35.52 -2.47 23.56
C PHE A 130 -36.25 -3.74 23.13
N MET A 131 -37.46 -3.60 22.53
CA MET A 131 -38.30 -4.74 22.11
C MET A 131 -37.89 -5.33 20.75
N GLY A 132 -37.09 -4.61 19.95
CA GLY A 132 -36.71 -4.97 18.57
C GLY A 132 -37.85 -4.87 17.55
N SER A 133 -39.07 -5.21 17.93
CA SER A 133 -40.31 -5.00 17.14
C SER A 133 -41.52 -4.90 18.04
N VAL A 134 -42.43 -3.98 17.71
CA VAL A 134 -43.70 -3.76 18.46
C VAL A 134 -44.85 -3.69 17.47
N PRO A 135 -46.03 -4.35 17.73
CA PRO A 135 -47.21 -4.22 16.89
C PRO A 135 -47.64 -2.75 16.77
N THR A 136 -48.04 -2.32 15.58
CA THR A 136 -48.36 -0.91 15.27
C THR A 136 -49.43 -0.34 16.22
N LYS A 137 -50.43 -1.15 16.61
CA LYS A 137 -51.46 -0.71 17.53
C LYS A 137 -50.93 -0.46 18.94
N GLU A 138 -50.11 -1.36 19.45
CA GLU A 138 -49.47 -1.25 20.76
C GLU A 138 -48.52 -0.03 20.79
N PHE A 139 -47.71 0.16 19.73
CA PHE A 139 -46.81 1.30 19.59
C PHE A 139 -47.53 2.65 19.56
N SER A 140 -48.71 2.71 18.91
CA SER A 140 -49.51 3.94 18.84
C SER A 140 -50.16 4.32 20.16
N GLU A 141 -50.54 3.32 20.99
CA GLU A 141 -51.18 3.50 22.29
C GLU A 141 -50.16 3.61 23.45
N PHE A 142 -48.88 3.37 23.18
CA PHE A 142 -47.83 3.36 24.18
C PHE A 142 -47.51 4.77 24.68
N ASP A 143 -47.52 4.96 26.01
CA ASP A 143 -47.12 6.23 26.66
C ASP A 143 -45.60 6.31 26.80
N GLY A 144 -44.95 6.87 25.78
CA GLY A 144 -43.50 7.02 25.75
C GLY A 144 -43.00 7.95 26.84
N LYS A 145 -43.74 8.99 27.18
CA LYS A 145 -43.35 9.92 28.23
C LYS A 145 -43.27 9.24 29.60
N ALA A 146 -44.33 8.49 29.98
CA ALA A 146 -44.32 7.72 31.23
C ALA A 146 -43.20 6.67 31.25
N TYR A 147 -42.87 6.10 30.09
CA TYR A 147 -41.73 5.17 29.96
C TYR A 147 -40.38 5.84 30.22
N VAL A 148 -40.13 7.02 29.66
CA VAL A 148 -38.91 7.80 29.95
C VAL A 148 -38.82 8.15 31.43
N GLU A 149 -39.91 8.65 32.02
CA GLU A 149 -39.97 9.01 33.44
C GLU A 149 -39.69 7.79 34.34
N LYS A 150 -40.22 6.61 33.96
CA LYS A 150 -39.93 5.35 34.66
C LYS A 150 -38.44 4.96 34.56
N ILE A 151 -37.86 4.98 33.34
CA ILE A 151 -36.43 4.70 33.12
C ILE A 151 -35.57 5.64 33.97
N MET A 152 -35.88 6.92 33.99
CA MET A 152 -35.15 7.91 34.77
C MET A 152 -35.29 7.68 36.30
N ALA A 153 -36.38 7.11 36.76
CA ALA A 153 -36.62 6.82 38.18
C ALA A 153 -36.02 5.48 38.65
N GLU A 154 -35.93 4.49 37.78
CA GLU A 154 -35.49 3.12 38.08
C GLU A 154 -33.95 2.99 38.03
N ASN A 155 -33.21 3.68 38.89
CA ASN A 155 -31.78 3.46 39.18
C ASN A 155 -30.76 3.56 38.02
N MET A 156 -31.12 4.11 36.90
CA MET A 156 -30.16 4.44 35.82
C MET A 156 -29.60 5.81 36.16
N GLN A 157 -28.60 5.93 36.99
CA GLN A 157 -28.02 7.23 37.37
C GLN A 157 -27.69 8.07 36.14
N PRO A 158 -28.63 8.84 35.59
CA PRO A 158 -28.39 9.60 34.37
C PRO A 158 -27.45 10.74 34.66
N LEU A 159 -26.44 10.90 33.80
CA LEU A 159 -25.47 11.98 33.89
C LEU A 159 -25.77 13.01 32.80
N VAL A 160 -25.93 14.25 33.19
CA VAL A 160 -26.07 15.36 32.24
C VAL A 160 -24.67 15.78 31.78
N THR A 161 -24.47 15.76 30.48
CA THR A 161 -23.22 16.13 29.83
C THR A 161 -23.46 17.22 28.79
N HIS A 162 -22.39 17.73 28.21
CA HIS A 162 -22.48 18.67 27.08
C HIS A 162 -23.16 18.05 25.84
N TYR A 163 -23.08 16.72 25.71
CA TYR A 163 -23.63 15.94 24.59
C TYR A 163 -25.10 15.53 24.80
N GLY A 164 -25.63 15.70 25.98
CA GLY A 164 -26.97 15.25 26.36
C GLY A 164 -26.98 14.47 27.66
N LEU A 165 -28.09 13.74 27.89
CA LEU A 165 -28.25 12.83 29.03
C LEU A 165 -27.71 11.45 28.66
N ILE A 166 -26.70 10.98 29.36
CA ILE A 166 -26.17 9.62 29.23
C ILE A 166 -26.55 8.77 30.43
N TYR A 167 -26.92 7.52 30.18
CA TYR A 167 -27.24 6.55 31.23
C TYR A 167 -26.88 5.12 30.82
N GLU A 168 -26.65 4.26 31.82
CA GLU A 168 -26.43 2.84 31.60
C GLU A 168 -27.78 2.14 31.26
N ASN A 169 -27.81 1.38 30.17
CA ASN A 169 -29.05 0.78 29.65
C ASN A 169 -29.29 -0.64 30.15
N GLY A 170 -28.58 -1.08 31.19
CA GLY A 170 -28.72 -2.39 31.82
C GLY A 170 -27.81 -3.49 31.27
N ASN A 171 -27.15 -3.26 30.17
CA ASN A 171 -26.05 -4.13 29.71
C ASN A 171 -24.85 -4.00 30.65
N GLN A 172 -24.17 -5.10 30.91
CA GLN A 172 -23.02 -5.11 31.83
C GLN A 172 -21.73 -4.84 31.06
N PRO A 173 -21.00 -3.78 31.41
CA PRO A 173 -19.70 -3.50 30.77
C PRO A 173 -18.68 -4.59 31.12
N GLN A 174 -17.86 -4.95 30.14
CA GLN A 174 -16.80 -5.94 30.30
C GLN A 174 -15.43 -5.26 30.29
N GLN A 175 -14.54 -5.72 31.15
CA GLN A 175 -13.15 -5.31 31.08
C GLN A 175 -12.43 -6.11 30.00
N VAL A 176 -12.30 -5.56 28.80
CA VAL A 176 -11.66 -6.20 27.64
C VAL A 176 -10.17 -5.89 27.62
N TYR A 177 -9.77 -4.67 27.98
CA TYR A 177 -8.39 -4.24 28.03
C TYR A 177 -7.88 -4.23 29.48
N ASN A 178 -6.81 -5.01 29.74
CA ASN A 178 -6.22 -5.15 31.05
C ASN A 178 -5.23 -3.99 31.43
N GLY A 179 -4.88 -3.13 30.48
CA GLY A 179 -3.87 -2.06 30.61
C GLY A 179 -2.48 -2.48 30.12
N ARG A 180 -2.34 -3.67 29.52
CA ARG A 180 -1.08 -4.20 28.99
C ARG A 180 -1.22 -4.76 27.60
N THR A 181 -1.96 -5.83 27.41
CA THR A 181 -2.16 -6.52 26.13
C THR A 181 -3.41 -6.00 25.42
N PHE A 182 -3.28 -5.61 24.14
CA PHE A 182 -4.40 -5.05 23.39
C PHE A 182 -5.40 -6.12 22.99
N PRO A 183 -6.71 -5.84 23.11
CA PRO A 183 -7.75 -6.68 22.55
C PRO A 183 -7.63 -6.78 21.04
N ALA A 184 -8.12 -7.89 20.46
CA ALA A 184 -8.21 -8.02 19.01
C ALA A 184 -9.07 -6.88 18.41
N TYR A 185 -8.52 -6.21 17.40
CA TYR A 185 -9.23 -5.16 16.68
C TYR A 185 -8.66 -4.97 15.28
N TRP A 186 -9.46 -5.28 14.28
CA TRP A 186 -9.12 -5.15 12.86
C TRP A 186 -9.45 -3.73 12.40
N TYR A 187 -8.47 -2.85 12.45
CA TYR A 187 -8.63 -1.47 11.98
C TYR A 187 -8.47 -1.38 10.46
N GLU A 188 -7.49 -2.08 9.93
CA GLU A 188 -7.23 -2.17 8.49
C GLU A 188 -7.32 -3.62 8.02
N PRO A 189 -7.74 -3.86 6.76
CA PRO A 189 -7.69 -5.19 6.19
C PRO A 189 -6.26 -5.74 6.21
N ASN A 190 -6.11 -6.94 6.69
CA ASN A 190 -4.84 -7.66 6.70
C ASN A 190 -5.03 -9.08 6.17
N PRO A 191 -4.00 -9.65 5.49
CA PRO A 191 -4.12 -11.01 4.94
C PRO A 191 -4.20 -12.09 6.01
N ILE A 192 -3.48 -11.92 7.13
CA ILE A 192 -3.37 -12.91 8.20
C ILE A 192 -3.31 -12.22 9.56
N THR A 193 -4.12 -12.67 10.49
CA THR A 193 -4.05 -12.31 11.91
C THR A 193 -3.40 -13.43 12.68
N LEU A 194 -2.34 -13.11 13.41
CA LEU A 194 -1.59 -14.03 14.25
C LEU A 194 -1.80 -13.70 15.72
N GLY A 195 -2.28 -14.66 16.50
CA GLY A 195 -2.31 -14.59 17.96
C GLY A 195 -0.99 -15.08 18.53
N ILE A 196 -0.32 -14.28 19.37
CA ILE A 196 0.85 -14.68 20.14
C ILE A 196 0.52 -14.72 21.63
N THR A 197 0.79 -15.85 22.28
CA THR A 197 0.35 -16.10 23.65
C THR A 197 1.54 -16.42 24.56
N TYR A 198 1.59 -15.75 25.71
CA TYR A 198 2.58 -15.98 26.75
C TYR A 198 1.94 -15.90 28.13
N LYS A 199 2.14 -16.91 28.96
CA LYS A 199 1.60 -17.01 30.33
C LYS A 199 0.08 -16.77 30.45
N GLY A 200 -0.67 -17.04 29.38
CA GLY A 200 -2.12 -16.89 29.34
C GLY A 200 -2.63 -15.53 28.82
N ASP A 201 -1.76 -14.57 28.56
CA ASP A 201 -2.09 -13.33 27.87
C ASP A 201 -1.83 -13.50 26.37
N THR A 202 -2.67 -12.90 25.53
CA THR A 202 -2.57 -12.93 24.07
C THR A 202 -2.47 -11.53 23.50
N GLU A 203 -1.57 -11.32 22.56
CA GLU A 203 -1.46 -10.16 21.67
C GLU A 203 -1.73 -10.59 20.23
N TYR A 204 -2.20 -9.65 19.42
CA TYR A 204 -2.55 -9.91 18.02
C TYR A 204 -1.64 -9.12 17.08
N LEU A 205 -1.06 -9.83 16.10
CA LEU A 205 -0.26 -9.25 15.04
C LEU A 205 -1.03 -9.34 13.72
N TYR A 206 -1.21 -8.20 13.07
CA TYR A 206 -1.92 -8.07 11.81
C TYR A 206 -0.92 -8.05 10.66
N LEU A 207 -0.52 -9.24 10.22
CA LEU A 207 0.56 -9.42 9.25
C LEU A 207 0.24 -8.80 7.88
N PRO A 208 1.24 -8.21 7.20
CA PRO A 208 2.64 -8.12 7.60
C PRO A 208 2.88 -6.99 8.59
N VAL A 209 3.74 -7.24 9.58
CA VAL A 209 4.13 -6.24 10.59
C VAL A 209 5.63 -5.97 10.54
N GLU A 210 6.02 -4.79 10.97
CA GLU A 210 7.41 -4.41 11.14
C GLU A 210 8.01 -5.04 12.42
N LYS A 211 9.33 -5.08 12.48
CA LYS A 211 10.02 -5.65 13.64
C LYS A 211 9.66 -4.91 14.94
N SER A 212 9.53 -3.59 14.90
CA SER A 212 9.14 -2.77 16.05
C SER A 212 7.77 -3.14 16.62
N GLU A 213 6.78 -3.47 15.77
CA GLU A 213 5.46 -3.92 16.22
C GLU A 213 5.55 -5.27 16.95
N LEU A 214 6.33 -6.21 16.41
CA LEU A 214 6.60 -7.48 17.09
C LEU A 214 7.30 -7.25 18.44
N ASP A 215 8.36 -6.43 18.45
CA ASP A 215 9.13 -6.16 19.66
C ASP A 215 8.23 -5.52 20.75
N LYS A 216 7.34 -4.59 20.38
CA LYS A 216 6.35 -4.00 21.29
C LYS A 216 5.34 -5.02 21.81
N ALA A 217 4.83 -5.90 20.94
CA ALA A 217 3.90 -6.94 21.34
C ALA A 217 4.55 -7.91 22.35
N LEU A 218 5.80 -8.31 22.12
CA LEU A 218 6.58 -9.12 23.05
C LEU A 218 6.82 -8.40 24.39
N GLN A 219 7.12 -7.11 24.38
CA GLN A 219 7.25 -6.30 25.58
C GLN A 219 5.93 -6.23 26.37
N ARG A 220 4.80 -6.06 25.71
CA ARG A 220 3.48 -6.06 26.37
C ARG A 220 3.13 -7.42 26.96
N LEU A 221 3.59 -8.51 26.36
CA LEU A 221 3.46 -9.87 26.90
C LEU A 221 4.47 -10.18 28.01
N ASP A 222 5.49 -9.34 28.22
CA ASP A 222 6.63 -9.63 29.11
C ASP A 222 7.40 -10.89 28.67
N ALA A 223 7.52 -11.07 27.35
CA ALA A 223 8.23 -12.19 26.73
C ALA A 223 9.59 -11.72 26.19
N GLU A 224 10.65 -12.52 26.43
CA GLU A 224 12.02 -12.17 26.05
C GLU A 224 12.26 -12.31 24.52
N SER A 225 11.54 -13.19 23.88
CA SER A 225 11.68 -13.47 22.45
C SER A 225 10.47 -14.19 21.89
N LEU A 226 10.40 -14.24 20.55
CA LEU A 226 9.37 -15.00 19.84
C LEU A 226 9.42 -16.51 20.14
N ASP A 227 10.58 -17.06 20.44
CA ASP A 227 10.74 -18.47 20.80
C ASP A 227 10.13 -18.82 22.17
N ALA A 228 9.89 -17.81 23.01
CA ALA A 228 9.29 -18.00 24.33
C ALA A 228 7.75 -18.03 24.28
N VAL A 229 7.13 -17.62 23.18
CA VAL A 229 5.68 -17.54 23.02
C VAL A 229 5.15 -18.69 22.18
N THR A 230 3.87 -19.04 22.36
CA THR A 230 3.12 -19.85 21.41
C THR A 230 2.34 -18.94 20.48
N TRP A 231 2.18 -19.33 19.22
CA TRP A 231 1.42 -18.55 18.26
C TRP A 231 0.52 -19.43 17.39
N SER A 232 -0.57 -18.85 16.92
CA SER A 232 -1.57 -19.48 16.05
C SER A 232 -2.10 -18.48 15.04
N VAL A 233 -2.48 -18.98 13.87
CA VAL A 233 -3.24 -18.17 12.89
C VAL A 233 -4.69 -18.13 13.37
N GLU A 234 -5.18 -16.95 13.72
CA GLU A 234 -6.55 -16.74 14.24
C GLU A 234 -7.54 -16.49 13.11
N GLU A 235 -7.14 -15.68 12.12
CA GLU A 235 -7.99 -15.33 10.98
C GLU A 235 -7.14 -15.05 9.74
N HIS A 236 -7.73 -15.27 8.56
CA HIS A 236 -7.11 -14.94 7.27
C HIS A 236 -8.18 -14.63 6.21
N SER A 237 -7.82 -13.81 5.23
CA SER A 237 -8.67 -13.44 4.09
C SER A 237 -8.21 -14.04 2.76
N LEU A 238 -7.33 -15.06 2.81
CA LEU A 238 -6.70 -15.65 1.64
C LEU A 238 -7.53 -16.77 1.02
N PRO A 239 -7.40 -17.05 -0.30
CA PRO A 239 -7.96 -18.23 -0.94
C PRO A 239 -7.51 -19.54 -0.27
N GLU A 240 -8.38 -20.55 -0.32
CA GLU A 240 -8.17 -21.81 0.40
C GLU A 240 -6.86 -22.53 0.03
N ASN A 241 -6.45 -22.50 -1.23
CA ASN A 241 -5.20 -23.15 -1.67
C ASN A 241 -3.96 -22.46 -1.09
N LEU A 242 -3.97 -21.13 -0.93
CA LEU A 242 -2.89 -20.37 -0.29
C LEU A 242 -2.89 -20.59 1.22
N THR A 243 -4.06 -20.64 1.84
CA THR A 243 -4.21 -21.00 3.26
C THR A 243 -3.69 -22.38 3.55
N ASN A 244 -4.06 -23.36 2.73
CA ASN A 244 -3.58 -24.74 2.87
C ASN A 244 -2.05 -24.84 2.73
N MET A 245 -1.44 -23.98 1.93
CA MET A 245 0.02 -23.88 1.81
C MET A 245 0.66 -23.44 3.14
N VAL A 246 0.11 -22.40 3.77
CA VAL A 246 0.56 -21.90 5.09
C VAL A 246 0.46 -22.98 6.17
N ILE A 247 -0.65 -23.70 6.22
CA ILE A 247 -0.90 -24.74 7.23
C ILE A 247 0.02 -25.95 7.03
N ARG A 248 0.23 -26.38 5.78
CA ARG A 248 1.02 -27.59 5.48
C ARG A 248 2.52 -27.42 5.75
N GLU A 249 3.05 -26.25 5.45
CA GLU A 249 4.50 -25.99 5.53
C GLU A 249 4.96 -25.67 6.96
N GLN A 250 4.04 -25.46 7.91
CA GLN A 250 4.36 -24.99 9.27
C GLN A 250 5.35 -23.82 9.23
N PHE A 251 5.02 -22.81 8.46
CA PHE A 251 5.88 -21.63 8.26
C PHE A 251 6.29 -21.06 9.62
N GLY A 252 7.59 -20.83 9.78
CA GLY A 252 8.06 -20.00 10.88
C GLY A 252 7.53 -18.57 10.72
N TYR A 253 7.49 -17.81 11.80
CA TYR A 253 6.98 -16.43 11.81
C TYR A 253 7.53 -15.56 10.66
N SER A 254 8.86 -15.61 10.42
CA SER A 254 9.49 -14.81 9.38
C SER A 254 8.94 -15.12 7.98
N ALA A 255 8.79 -16.41 7.67
CA ALA A 255 8.22 -16.85 6.38
C ALA A 255 6.74 -16.46 6.27
N LEU A 256 5.98 -16.54 7.36
CA LEU A 256 4.58 -16.14 7.39
C LEU A 256 4.41 -14.63 7.20
N ASN A 257 5.26 -13.82 7.82
CA ASN A 257 5.27 -12.37 7.66
C ASN A 257 5.64 -11.96 6.22
N GLN A 258 6.63 -12.62 5.62
CA GLN A 258 6.98 -12.44 4.21
C GLN A 258 5.86 -12.87 3.26
N PHE A 259 5.21 -13.99 3.56
CA PHE A 259 4.05 -14.47 2.82
C PHE A 259 2.92 -13.44 2.86
N ALA A 260 2.58 -12.92 4.03
CA ALA A 260 1.56 -11.88 4.17
C ALA A 260 1.95 -10.57 3.44
N ALA A 261 3.24 -10.23 3.41
CA ALA A 261 3.73 -9.04 2.72
C ALA A 261 3.47 -9.06 1.20
N VAL A 262 3.43 -10.25 0.59
CA VAL A 262 3.08 -10.41 -0.84
C VAL A 262 1.69 -9.84 -1.13
N PHE A 263 0.75 -9.98 -0.20
CA PHE A 263 -0.66 -9.61 -0.40
C PHE A 263 -1.02 -8.19 0.05
N LYS A 264 -0.14 -7.51 0.79
CA LYS A 264 -0.43 -6.21 1.42
C LYS A 264 -0.98 -5.16 0.44
N ASN A 265 -0.45 -5.16 -0.79
CA ASN A 265 -0.79 -4.17 -1.81
C ASN A 265 -1.58 -4.76 -2.98
N MET A 266 -2.04 -6.01 -2.86
CA MET A 266 -2.78 -6.69 -3.91
C MET A 266 -4.28 -6.51 -3.75
N GLY A 267 -4.95 -6.15 -4.84
CA GLY A 267 -6.41 -6.19 -4.89
C GLY A 267 -6.95 -7.63 -5.01
N ASN A 268 -8.24 -7.81 -4.72
CA ASN A 268 -8.89 -9.15 -4.76
C ASN A 268 -8.68 -9.91 -6.08
N ARG A 269 -8.64 -9.20 -7.22
CA ARG A 269 -8.40 -9.82 -8.54
C ARG A 269 -6.98 -10.36 -8.66
N GLU A 270 -6.00 -9.61 -8.18
CA GLU A 270 -4.59 -10.02 -8.18
C GLU A 270 -4.35 -11.21 -7.25
N VAL A 271 -4.95 -11.19 -6.06
CA VAL A 271 -4.89 -12.31 -5.11
C VAL A 271 -5.48 -13.59 -5.75
N THR A 272 -6.61 -13.46 -6.44
CA THR A 272 -7.22 -14.61 -7.16
C THR A 272 -6.31 -15.11 -8.26
N ALA A 273 -5.78 -14.22 -9.10
CA ALA A 273 -4.86 -14.60 -10.19
C ALA A 273 -3.58 -15.25 -9.64
N LEU A 274 -2.96 -14.68 -8.60
CA LEU A 274 -1.79 -15.29 -7.96
C LEU A 274 -2.11 -16.67 -7.37
N SER A 275 -3.27 -16.82 -6.75
CA SER A 275 -3.76 -18.10 -6.22
C SER A 275 -3.90 -19.17 -7.32
N GLU A 276 -4.47 -18.80 -8.46
CA GLU A 276 -4.60 -19.70 -9.62
C GLU A 276 -3.22 -20.06 -10.18
N LEU A 277 -2.35 -19.09 -10.39
CA LEU A 277 -0.99 -19.33 -10.87
C LEU A 277 -0.18 -20.21 -9.90
N ALA A 278 -0.29 -19.97 -8.60
CA ALA A 278 0.39 -20.79 -7.58
C ALA A 278 -0.08 -22.26 -7.66
N ALA A 279 -1.37 -22.48 -7.90
CA ALA A 279 -1.92 -23.83 -8.09
C ALA A 279 -1.45 -24.46 -9.41
N PHE A 280 -1.42 -23.69 -10.51
CA PHE A 280 -0.90 -24.15 -11.80
C PHE A 280 0.58 -24.52 -11.72
N ALA A 281 1.40 -23.63 -11.14
CA ALA A 281 2.84 -23.81 -11.02
C ALA A 281 3.24 -24.75 -9.85
N LYS A 282 2.28 -25.27 -9.07
CA LYS A 282 2.49 -26.13 -7.92
C LYS A 282 3.45 -25.55 -6.89
N ILE A 283 3.29 -24.24 -6.62
CA ILE A 283 4.09 -23.52 -5.65
C ILE A 283 3.77 -24.03 -4.23
N THR A 284 4.78 -24.20 -3.40
CA THR A 284 4.64 -24.79 -2.06
C THR A 284 5.27 -23.97 -0.94
N THR A 285 6.17 -23.04 -1.23
CA THR A 285 6.88 -22.25 -0.21
C THR A 285 6.59 -20.74 -0.35
N SER A 286 6.78 -20.01 0.76
CA SER A 286 6.62 -18.55 0.77
C SER A 286 7.62 -17.83 -0.14
N GLU A 287 8.84 -18.36 -0.25
CA GLU A 287 9.87 -17.81 -1.15
C GLU A 287 9.49 -18.00 -2.61
N GLN A 288 9.03 -19.20 -2.98
CA GLN A 288 8.52 -19.48 -4.32
C GLN A 288 7.31 -18.59 -4.64
N LEU A 289 6.40 -18.38 -3.67
CA LEU A 289 5.23 -17.53 -3.87
C LEU A 289 5.63 -16.08 -4.09
N LYS A 290 6.61 -15.60 -3.34
CA LYS A 290 7.15 -14.25 -3.53
C LYS A 290 7.73 -14.09 -4.94
N THR A 291 8.60 -15.01 -5.37
CA THR A 291 9.16 -14.98 -6.74
C THR A 291 8.06 -15.05 -7.80
N LEU A 292 7.02 -15.87 -7.58
CA LEU A 292 5.86 -15.93 -8.48
C LEU A 292 5.09 -14.61 -8.52
N ALA A 293 4.81 -14.02 -7.36
CA ALA A 293 4.12 -12.73 -7.28
C ALA A 293 4.86 -11.63 -8.02
N ASP A 294 6.18 -11.68 -7.93
CA ASP A 294 7.07 -10.78 -8.60
C ASP A 294 7.04 -10.92 -10.14
N CYS A 295 6.72 -12.11 -10.63
CA CYS A 295 6.68 -12.46 -12.05
C CYS A 295 5.25 -12.77 -12.56
N MET A 296 4.20 -12.54 -11.76
CA MET A 296 2.86 -13.02 -12.09
C MET A 296 2.33 -12.49 -13.43
N TYR A 297 2.72 -11.28 -13.81
CA TYR A 297 2.30 -10.66 -15.08
C TYR A 297 3.06 -11.20 -16.30
N GLU A 298 4.07 -12.02 -16.07
CA GLU A 298 4.81 -12.71 -17.12
C GLU A 298 4.22 -14.08 -17.46
N PHE A 299 3.07 -14.43 -16.85
CA PHE A 299 2.37 -15.69 -17.09
C PHE A 299 1.09 -15.47 -17.86
N GLU A 300 0.82 -16.43 -18.74
CA GLU A 300 -0.46 -16.58 -19.39
C GLU A 300 -0.99 -17.99 -19.11
N SER A 301 -2.23 -18.08 -18.63
CA SER A 301 -2.88 -19.35 -18.33
C SER A 301 -4.04 -19.58 -19.28
N PHE A 302 -4.14 -20.80 -19.80
CA PHE A 302 -5.19 -21.27 -20.71
C PHE A 302 -5.96 -22.40 -20.02
N PRO A 303 -6.94 -22.08 -19.16
CA PRO A 303 -7.70 -23.08 -18.41
C PRO A 303 -8.47 -24.00 -19.37
N GLY A 304 -8.43 -25.32 -19.09
CA GLY A 304 -9.14 -26.30 -19.86
C GLY A 304 -8.46 -26.71 -21.18
N ILE A 305 -7.30 -26.14 -21.51
CA ILE A 305 -6.50 -26.52 -22.67
C ILE A 305 -5.44 -27.54 -22.25
N HIS A 306 -5.62 -28.81 -22.59
CA HIS A 306 -4.77 -29.92 -22.14
C HIS A 306 -3.98 -30.59 -23.24
N THR A 307 -4.24 -30.24 -24.51
CA THR A 307 -3.59 -30.84 -25.67
C THR A 307 -3.07 -29.79 -26.65
N ALA A 308 -2.08 -30.19 -27.44
CA ALA A 308 -1.54 -29.32 -28.47
C ALA A 308 -2.60 -28.94 -29.52
N GLU A 309 -3.57 -29.84 -29.79
CA GLU A 309 -4.65 -29.57 -30.72
C GLU A 309 -5.62 -28.52 -30.20
N GLU A 310 -6.01 -28.61 -28.93
CA GLU A 310 -6.85 -27.59 -28.26
C GLU A 310 -6.15 -26.25 -28.22
N TYR A 311 -4.86 -26.23 -27.91
CA TYR A 311 -4.06 -25.00 -27.88
C TYR A 311 -3.97 -24.38 -29.30
N GLY A 312 -3.69 -25.19 -30.30
CA GLY A 312 -3.64 -24.73 -31.67
C GLY A 312 -4.98 -24.20 -32.19
N ARG A 313 -6.09 -24.82 -31.80
CA ARG A 313 -7.45 -24.35 -32.10
C ARG A 313 -7.73 -23.01 -31.43
N TYR A 314 -7.44 -22.89 -30.13
CA TYR A 314 -7.60 -21.63 -29.39
C TYR A 314 -6.81 -20.50 -30.05
N MET A 315 -5.53 -20.72 -30.34
CA MET A 315 -4.65 -19.71 -30.92
C MET A 315 -5.09 -19.23 -32.31
N ILE A 316 -5.68 -20.09 -33.12
CA ILE A 316 -6.13 -19.72 -34.47
C ILE A 316 -7.54 -19.13 -34.44
N CYS A 317 -8.47 -19.74 -33.67
CA CYS A 317 -9.89 -19.42 -33.77
C CYS A 317 -10.37 -18.42 -32.73
N GLU A 318 -9.75 -18.37 -31.54
CA GLU A 318 -10.30 -17.69 -30.37
C GLU A 318 -9.39 -16.56 -29.83
N SER A 319 -8.08 -16.65 -30.03
CA SER A 319 -7.12 -15.70 -29.45
C SER A 319 -7.16 -14.31 -30.06
N GLY A 320 -7.81 -14.12 -31.18
CA GLY A 320 -7.86 -12.86 -31.93
C GLY A 320 -6.55 -12.48 -32.66
N HIS A 321 -5.55 -13.38 -32.68
CA HIS A 321 -4.30 -13.15 -33.41
C HIS A 321 -4.45 -13.28 -34.93
N PHE A 322 -5.50 -13.97 -35.37
CA PHE A 322 -5.76 -14.21 -36.79
C PHE A 322 -7.21 -13.86 -37.13
N GLU A 323 -7.42 -13.32 -38.34
CA GLU A 323 -8.75 -13.32 -38.94
C GLU A 323 -9.03 -14.73 -39.42
N TYR A 324 -10.01 -15.37 -38.84
CA TYR A 324 -10.33 -16.77 -39.08
C TYR A 324 -11.74 -16.94 -39.67
N ASP A 325 -11.83 -17.69 -40.78
CA ASP A 325 -13.12 -18.11 -41.36
C ASP A 325 -13.40 -19.58 -40.93
N GLU A 326 -14.52 -19.79 -40.24
CA GLU A 326 -14.92 -21.11 -39.74
C GLU A 326 -14.99 -22.20 -40.82
N ASN A 327 -15.23 -21.82 -42.06
CA ASN A 327 -15.23 -22.75 -43.19
C ASN A 327 -13.86 -23.38 -43.49
N LEU A 328 -12.78 -22.82 -42.92
CA LEU A 328 -11.42 -23.35 -43.09
C LEU A 328 -11.06 -24.40 -42.02
N ALA A 329 -11.91 -24.62 -41.00
CA ALA A 329 -11.60 -25.50 -39.88
C ALA A 329 -11.15 -26.91 -40.29
N ASP A 330 -11.83 -27.51 -41.32
CA ASP A 330 -11.53 -28.85 -41.79
C ASP A 330 -10.20 -28.97 -42.56
N TYR A 331 -9.60 -27.84 -42.93
CA TYR A 331 -8.36 -27.79 -43.72
C TYR A 331 -7.14 -27.41 -42.87
N ILE A 332 -7.33 -27.09 -41.56
CA ILE A 332 -6.25 -26.67 -40.66
C ILE A 332 -5.85 -27.84 -39.75
N ASP A 333 -4.58 -28.17 -39.77
CA ASP A 333 -4.00 -29.08 -38.77
C ASP A 333 -3.67 -28.32 -37.47
N PHE A 334 -4.69 -28.14 -36.63
CA PHE A 334 -4.55 -27.47 -35.33
C PHE A 334 -3.52 -28.13 -34.42
N ARG A 335 -3.39 -29.47 -34.50
CA ARG A 335 -2.42 -30.22 -33.71
C ARG A 335 -0.99 -29.90 -34.12
N ALA A 336 -0.70 -29.91 -35.43
CA ALA A 336 0.63 -29.59 -35.93
C ALA A 336 1.01 -28.14 -35.58
N TYR A 337 0.08 -27.19 -35.74
CA TYR A 337 0.28 -25.81 -35.38
C TYR A 337 0.55 -25.64 -33.87
N GLY A 338 -0.28 -26.27 -33.03
CA GLY A 338 -0.11 -26.21 -31.58
C GLY A 338 1.20 -26.84 -31.11
N GLN A 339 1.63 -27.95 -31.70
CA GLN A 339 2.92 -28.59 -31.42
C GLN A 339 4.11 -27.67 -31.78
N ASP A 340 4.05 -27.04 -32.96
CA ASP A 340 5.09 -26.09 -33.38
C ASP A 340 5.16 -24.89 -32.43
N LYS A 341 4.02 -24.33 -32.06
CA LYS A 341 3.91 -23.21 -31.12
C LYS A 341 4.51 -23.58 -29.77
N ILE A 342 4.05 -24.66 -29.14
CA ILE A 342 4.54 -25.16 -27.84
C ILE A 342 6.05 -25.44 -27.87
N SER A 343 6.59 -25.90 -28.99
CA SER A 343 8.02 -26.19 -29.12
C SER A 343 8.91 -24.94 -29.01
N ARG A 344 8.36 -23.79 -29.33
CA ARG A 344 9.03 -22.47 -29.30
C ARG A 344 8.78 -21.69 -28.05
N GLU A 345 7.83 -22.08 -27.23
CA GLU A 345 7.37 -21.41 -26.04
C GLU A 345 7.93 -22.08 -24.77
N THR A 346 7.94 -21.31 -23.68
CA THR A 346 8.31 -21.78 -22.35
C THR A 346 7.03 -22.07 -21.58
N GLY A 347 6.39 -23.19 -21.90
CA GLY A 347 5.10 -23.58 -21.33
C GLY A 347 5.03 -25.06 -20.96
N ALA A 348 4.05 -25.41 -20.14
CA ALA A 348 3.76 -26.77 -19.73
C ALA A 348 2.27 -27.01 -19.56
N PHE A 349 1.82 -28.23 -19.87
CA PHE A 349 0.48 -28.69 -19.51
C PHE A 349 0.45 -29.04 -18.02
N THR A 350 -0.58 -28.57 -17.35
CA THR A 350 -0.87 -28.87 -15.95
C THR A 350 -2.24 -29.53 -15.85
N ASP A 351 -2.64 -29.93 -14.66
CA ASP A 351 -3.97 -30.46 -14.36
C ASP A 351 -5.12 -29.46 -14.57
N ARG A 352 -4.82 -28.15 -14.65
CA ARG A 352 -5.80 -27.09 -14.88
C ARG A 352 -5.83 -26.54 -16.29
N GLY A 353 -4.82 -26.86 -17.12
CA GLY A 353 -4.68 -26.38 -18.48
C GLY A 353 -3.25 -26.12 -18.89
N TYR A 354 -3.04 -25.33 -19.95
CA TYR A 354 -1.71 -24.93 -20.39
C TYR A 354 -1.26 -23.65 -19.69
N LEU A 355 -0.04 -23.67 -19.16
CA LEU A 355 0.59 -22.49 -18.52
C LEU A 355 1.80 -22.09 -19.37
N LEU A 356 1.82 -20.84 -19.78
CA LEU A 356 2.90 -20.23 -20.56
C LEU A 356 3.61 -19.18 -19.73
N TYR A 357 4.93 -19.21 -19.72
CA TYR A 357 5.78 -18.23 -19.07
C TYR A 357 6.59 -17.47 -20.11
N HIS A 358 6.34 -16.18 -20.21
CA HIS A 358 7.02 -15.30 -21.15
C HIS A 358 8.34 -14.73 -20.61
N GLY A 359 8.52 -14.76 -19.28
CA GLY A 359 9.62 -14.12 -18.59
C GLY A 359 10.96 -14.82 -18.73
N TYR A 360 12.00 -14.10 -18.31
CA TYR A 360 13.38 -14.56 -18.33
C TYR A 360 14.01 -14.63 -16.92
N ASN A 361 13.21 -14.48 -15.85
CA ASN A 361 13.70 -14.59 -14.50
C ASN A 361 14.21 -16.02 -14.23
N GLN A 362 15.51 -16.16 -13.96
CA GLN A 362 16.17 -17.46 -13.80
C GLN A 362 15.66 -18.22 -12.58
N GLU A 363 15.35 -17.53 -11.49
CA GLU A 363 14.81 -18.15 -10.29
C GLU A 363 13.44 -18.73 -10.54
N MET A 364 12.55 -17.97 -11.23
CA MET A 364 11.23 -18.46 -11.61
C MET A 364 11.31 -19.64 -12.57
N GLN A 365 12.21 -19.61 -13.55
CA GLN A 365 12.46 -20.75 -14.44
C GLN A 365 12.93 -21.99 -13.70
N ASN A 366 13.82 -21.83 -12.70
CA ASN A 366 14.28 -22.94 -11.86
C ASN A 366 13.12 -23.53 -11.05
N ILE A 367 12.28 -22.67 -10.45
CA ILE A 367 11.09 -23.10 -9.71
C ILE A 367 10.18 -23.91 -10.64
N LEU A 368 9.80 -23.38 -11.80
CA LEU A 368 8.91 -24.04 -12.76
C LEU A 368 9.51 -25.35 -13.31
N SER A 369 10.83 -25.39 -13.51
CA SER A 369 11.52 -26.62 -13.89
C SER A 369 11.37 -27.72 -12.85
N GLN A 370 11.48 -27.36 -11.56
CA GLN A 370 11.36 -28.30 -10.44
C GLN A 370 9.92 -28.72 -10.17
N THR A 371 8.97 -27.80 -10.27
CA THR A 371 7.57 -28.03 -9.87
C THR A 371 6.72 -28.67 -10.95
N ILE A 372 6.88 -28.23 -12.20
CA ILE A 372 6.06 -28.68 -13.36
C ILE A 372 6.89 -29.22 -14.53
N GLY A 373 8.22 -29.33 -14.37
CA GLY A 373 9.11 -29.89 -15.40
C GLY A 373 9.29 -28.98 -16.63
N LEU A 374 9.09 -27.68 -16.50
CA LEU A 374 9.29 -26.71 -17.55
C LEU A 374 10.76 -26.70 -17.99
N LYS A 375 11.04 -26.72 -19.27
CA LYS A 375 12.39 -26.56 -19.78
C LYS A 375 12.81 -25.10 -19.63
N ALA A 376 13.90 -24.87 -18.90
CA ALA A 376 14.50 -23.55 -18.82
C ALA A 376 14.90 -23.05 -20.22
N LYS A 377 14.56 -21.80 -20.52
CA LYS A 377 15.01 -21.13 -21.73
C LYS A 377 16.45 -20.67 -21.52
N GLU A 378 17.33 -20.92 -22.49
CA GLU A 378 18.67 -20.33 -22.44
C GLU A 378 18.51 -18.81 -22.43
N MET A 379 19.05 -18.19 -21.38
CA MET A 379 19.04 -16.74 -21.27
C MET A 379 20.00 -16.16 -22.31
N PRO A 380 19.56 -15.27 -23.20
CA PRO A 380 20.47 -14.48 -23.99
C PRO A 380 21.34 -13.61 -23.07
N GLU A 381 22.57 -13.29 -23.49
CA GLU A 381 23.35 -12.30 -22.75
C GLU A 381 22.56 -10.99 -22.67
N PRO A 382 22.46 -10.39 -21.47
CA PRO A 382 21.72 -9.15 -21.30
C PRO A 382 22.28 -8.07 -22.22
N GLN A 383 21.41 -7.42 -22.97
CA GLN A 383 21.77 -6.30 -23.83
C GLN A 383 21.39 -4.99 -23.12
N GLU A 384 22.29 -4.03 -23.13
CA GLU A 384 22.01 -2.70 -22.63
C GLU A 384 21.50 -1.81 -23.76
N LEU A 385 20.34 -1.17 -23.54
CA LEU A 385 19.78 -0.18 -24.43
C LEU A 385 19.68 1.15 -23.68
N LYS A 386 20.28 2.19 -24.22
CA LYS A 386 20.16 3.56 -23.70
C LYS A 386 19.22 4.38 -24.58
N LEU A 387 18.27 5.04 -23.94
CA LEU A 387 17.36 6.00 -24.56
C LEU A 387 17.64 7.37 -23.95
N TYR A 388 17.75 8.38 -24.77
CA TYR A 388 18.19 9.72 -24.40
C TYR A 388 17.05 10.72 -24.56
N MET A 389 16.88 11.59 -23.58
CA MET A 389 15.93 12.68 -23.60
C MET A 389 16.64 13.98 -23.17
N PRO A 390 16.65 15.03 -24.03
CA PRO A 390 17.21 16.32 -23.64
C PRO A 390 16.47 16.89 -22.42
N LEU A 391 17.22 17.34 -21.42
CA LEU A 391 16.69 18.07 -20.27
C LEU A 391 17.03 19.54 -20.48
N ASN A 392 16.09 20.30 -21.02
CA ASN A 392 16.28 21.72 -21.20
C ASN A 392 15.65 22.48 -20.04
N ALA A 393 16.40 23.37 -19.42
CA ALA A 393 15.84 24.30 -18.46
C ALA A 393 15.04 25.37 -19.21
N VAL A 394 13.86 25.71 -18.71
CA VAL A 394 13.02 26.75 -19.32
C VAL A 394 13.65 28.11 -19.12
N THR A 395 13.91 28.80 -20.21
CA THR A 395 14.33 30.19 -20.21
C THR A 395 13.08 31.07 -20.27
N TYR A 396 12.83 31.88 -19.25
CA TYR A 396 11.88 32.96 -19.31
C TYR A 396 12.57 34.22 -19.87
N HIS A 397 12.06 34.73 -20.95
CA HIS A 397 12.40 36.10 -21.37
C HIS A 397 11.61 37.06 -20.50
N ASP A 398 12.28 37.74 -19.59
CA ASP A 398 11.68 38.87 -18.90
C ASP A 398 11.40 39.98 -19.90
N GLU A 399 10.15 40.37 -20.03
CA GLU A 399 9.73 41.53 -20.84
C GLU A 399 10.40 42.85 -20.42
N ASN A 400 11.03 42.88 -19.25
CA ASN A 400 11.77 44.00 -18.69
C ASN A 400 13.27 44.03 -19.02
N GLY A 401 13.80 43.05 -19.74
CA GLY A 401 15.15 43.10 -20.31
C GLY A 401 16.29 42.73 -19.33
N TYR A 402 16.03 41.98 -18.30
CA TYR A 402 17.03 41.53 -17.33
C TYR A 402 17.76 40.22 -17.72
N GLY A 403 17.64 39.78 -18.96
CA GLY A 403 18.33 38.58 -19.46
C GLY A 403 17.45 37.33 -19.38
N ASP A 404 18.03 36.22 -19.81
CA ASP A 404 17.37 34.90 -19.76
C ASP A 404 17.36 34.39 -18.31
N LEU A 405 16.16 34.36 -17.72
CA LEU A 405 15.94 33.84 -16.37
C LEU A 405 15.39 32.42 -16.47
N TYR A 406 15.94 31.51 -15.69
CA TYR A 406 15.35 30.21 -15.45
C TYR A 406 14.33 30.35 -14.32
N GLN A 407 13.09 30.02 -14.59
CA GLN A 407 12.07 30.06 -13.55
C GLN A 407 12.27 28.87 -12.60
N VAL A 408 12.63 29.24 -11.41
CA VAL A 408 12.58 28.38 -10.24
C VAL A 408 11.39 28.85 -9.44
N ASP A 409 10.46 27.97 -9.13
CA ASP A 409 9.10 28.28 -8.74
C ASP A 409 8.96 29.53 -7.84
N PHE A 410 8.37 30.57 -8.37
CA PHE A 410 7.88 31.82 -7.80
C PHE A 410 8.74 32.58 -6.77
N GLU A 411 9.79 31.99 -6.18
CA GLU A 411 10.54 32.65 -5.10
C GLU A 411 12.00 33.00 -5.44
N ILE A 412 12.63 32.37 -6.45
CA ILE A 412 14.01 32.68 -6.82
C ILE A 412 14.20 32.59 -8.33
N GLU A 413 14.65 33.67 -8.91
CA GLU A 413 15.15 33.77 -10.26
C GLU A 413 16.65 33.45 -10.28
N VAL A 414 17.08 32.51 -11.12
CA VAL A 414 18.48 32.12 -11.30
C VAL A 414 18.89 32.52 -12.71
N TYR A 415 19.92 33.34 -12.82
CA TYR A 415 20.45 33.73 -14.12
C TYR A 415 21.13 32.56 -14.84
N ALA A 416 21.09 32.55 -16.17
CA ALA A 416 21.66 31.48 -17.00
C ALA A 416 23.12 31.17 -16.71
N ASP A 417 23.91 32.19 -16.36
CA ASP A 417 25.31 32.04 -15.96
C ASP A 417 25.53 31.47 -14.57
N GLU A 418 24.50 31.52 -13.71
CA GLU A 418 24.49 30.92 -12.37
C GLU A 418 24.01 29.48 -12.40
N LEU A 419 23.24 29.06 -13.43
CA LEU A 419 22.68 27.70 -13.50
C LEU A 419 23.77 26.64 -13.50
N ALA A 420 24.89 26.88 -14.15
CA ALA A 420 26.05 25.97 -14.16
C ALA A 420 26.60 25.69 -12.75
N ALA A 421 26.46 26.64 -11.82
CA ALA A 421 26.89 26.45 -10.44
C ALA A 421 25.96 25.50 -9.64
N TYR A 422 24.76 25.24 -10.13
CA TYR A 422 23.75 24.37 -9.48
C TYR A 422 23.49 23.07 -10.27
N GLU A 423 24.33 22.79 -11.26
CA GLU A 423 24.17 21.63 -12.13
C GLU A 423 24.15 20.30 -11.35
N ASP A 424 25.01 20.15 -10.36
CA ASP A 424 25.11 18.93 -9.55
C ASP A 424 23.86 18.74 -8.65
N GLU A 425 23.33 19.83 -8.10
CA GLU A 425 22.09 19.82 -7.30
C GLU A 425 20.88 19.48 -8.17
N ILE A 426 20.80 20.08 -9.36
CA ILE A 426 19.73 19.77 -10.34
C ILE A 426 19.82 18.31 -10.76
N ARG A 427 21.01 17.84 -11.11
CA ARG A 427 21.24 16.44 -11.47
C ARG A 427 20.81 15.50 -10.35
N SER A 428 21.22 15.78 -9.11
CA SER A 428 20.86 14.98 -7.94
C SER A 428 19.35 14.96 -7.68
N ALA A 429 18.67 16.11 -7.83
CA ALA A 429 17.22 16.22 -7.67
C ALA A 429 16.48 15.41 -8.73
N MET A 430 16.92 15.48 -9.99
CA MET A 430 16.32 14.71 -11.08
C MET A 430 16.53 13.20 -10.90
N GLN A 431 17.73 12.78 -10.52
CA GLN A 431 18.01 11.36 -10.22
C GLN A 431 17.12 10.85 -9.08
N LYS A 432 16.99 11.64 -8.01
CA LYS A 432 16.11 11.28 -6.88
C LYS A 432 14.67 11.15 -7.33
N ARG A 433 14.13 12.11 -8.10
CA ARG A 433 12.75 12.08 -8.62
C ARG A 433 12.48 10.82 -9.43
N MET A 434 13.40 10.46 -10.29
CA MET A 434 13.27 9.28 -11.14
C MET A 434 13.43 7.96 -10.35
N HIS A 435 14.19 7.97 -9.25
CA HIS A 435 14.33 6.83 -8.35
C HIS A 435 13.14 6.65 -7.41
N ASP A 436 12.57 7.73 -6.89
CA ASP A 436 11.46 7.68 -5.94
C ASP A 436 10.14 7.21 -6.59
N GLY A 437 10.01 7.32 -7.92
CA GLY A 437 8.84 6.89 -8.68
C GLY A 437 8.79 5.40 -9.03
N GLU A 438 9.88 4.62 -8.81
CA GLU A 438 10.00 3.31 -9.43
C GLU A 438 10.53 2.21 -8.54
N SER A 439 9.68 1.24 -8.26
CA SER A 439 10.16 -0.12 -8.12
C SER A 439 10.63 -0.61 -9.49
N GLU A 440 11.66 -1.45 -9.57
CA GLU A 440 12.21 -2.08 -10.81
C GLU A 440 11.16 -2.70 -11.76
N ARG A 441 9.88 -2.71 -11.37
CA ARG A 441 8.71 -3.27 -12.06
C ARG A 441 7.60 -2.26 -12.31
N GLY A 442 7.64 -1.08 -11.71
CA GLY A 442 6.52 -0.15 -11.65
C GLY A 442 6.14 0.40 -13.02
N LEU A 443 7.14 0.70 -13.84
CA LEU A 443 6.96 1.41 -15.08
C LEU A 443 6.09 0.66 -16.08
N MET A 444 6.48 -0.56 -16.39
CA MET A 444 5.81 -1.36 -17.43
C MET A 444 4.45 -1.88 -16.98
N LYS A 445 4.28 -2.07 -15.68
CA LYS A 445 3.07 -2.58 -15.06
C LYS A 445 1.93 -1.55 -15.06
N TYR A 446 2.27 -0.28 -14.86
CA TYR A 446 1.28 0.79 -14.67
C TYR A 446 0.51 1.14 -15.95
N TYR A 447 1.11 0.97 -17.12
CA TYR A 447 0.56 1.39 -18.41
C TYR A 447 -0.04 0.28 -19.28
N GLY A 448 -0.25 -0.91 -18.72
CA GLY A 448 -0.98 -1.99 -19.42
C GLY A 448 -0.27 -2.51 -20.68
N HIS A 449 1.05 -2.48 -20.69
CA HIS A 449 1.82 -3.08 -21.76
C HIS A 449 1.61 -4.59 -21.83
N THR A 450 1.73 -5.16 -23.01
CA THR A 450 1.63 -6.61 -23.17
C THR A 450 2.70 -7.29 -22.33
N ASP A 451 2.34 -8.40 -21.69
CA ASP A 451 3.22 -9.20 -20.85
C ASP A 451 4.54 -9.56 -21.55
N THR A 452 4.52 -9.67 -22.88
CA THR A 452 5.70 -9.90 -23.71
C THR A 452 6.75 -8.79 -23.64
N VAL A 453 6.34 -7.55 -23.58
CA VAL A 453 7.28 -6.40 -23.45
C VAL A 453 7.88 -6.35 -22.05
N ASN A 454 7.03 -6.53 -21.04
CA ASN A 454 7.45 -6.60 -19.64
C ASN A 454 8.48 -7.71 -19.41
N ALA A 455 8.29 -8.87 -20.03
CA ALA A 455 9.21 -9.98 -19.90
C ALA A 455 10.59 -9.74 -20.54
N LYS A 456 10.69 -8.86 -21.55
CA LYS A 456 11.95 -8.53 -22.22
C LYS A 456 12.80 -7.53 -21.48
N VAL A 457 12.22 -6.68 -20.65
CA VAL A 457 12.95 -5.67 -19.85
C VAL A 457 13.27 -6.25 -18.47
N ARG A 458 14.54 -6.56 -18.24
CA ARG A 458 15.02 -7.13 -16.98
C ARG A 458 15.16 -6.07 -15.90
N LYS A 459 15.69 -4.90 -16.28
CA LYS A 459 16.00 -3.80 -15.38
C LYS A 459 15.84 -2.50 -16.14
N TYR A 460 15.37 -1.49 -15.44
CA TYR A 460 15.29 -0.13 -15.89
C TYR A 460 15.87 0.80 -14.82
N VAL A 461 16.73 1.72 -15.25
CA VAL A 461 17.29 2.77 -14.40
C VAL A 461 17.22 4.06 -15.21
N PHE A 462 16.79 5.15 -14.58
CA PHE A 462 16.87 6.47 -15.19
C PHE A 462 18.00 7.26 -14.52
N GLU A 463 18.88 7.82 -15.33
CA GLU A 463 20.04 8.57 -14.89
C GLU A 463 20.03 9.94 -15.58
N VAL A 464 20.68 10.91 -14.97
CA VAL A 464 20.95 12.21 -15.61
C VAL A 464 22.43 12.27 -15.94
N GLU A 465 22.75 12.32 -17.23
CA GLU A 465 24.11 12.34 -17.73
C GLU A 465 24.36 13.59 -18.60
N GLU A 466 25.57 14.08 -18.57
CA GLU A 466 26.04 15.07 -19.54
C GLU A 466 26.44 14.36 -20.83
N VAL A 467 25.73 14.63 -21.92
CA VAL A 467 26.01 14.06 -23.24
C VAL A 467 26.24 15.19 -24.22
N ARG A 468 27.48 15.31 -24.73
CA ARG A 468 27.92 16.36 -25.67
C ARG A 468 27.78 17.80 -25.14
N GLY A 469 27.90 17.96 -23.81
CA GLY A 469 27.81 19.28 -23.18
C GLY A 469 26.35 19.71 -22.86
N GLU A 470 25.38 18.80 -22.99
CA GLU A 470 23.99 19.03 -22.63
C GLU A 470 23.58 18.01 -21.56
N LEU A 471 22.78 18.43 -20.59
CA LEU A 471 22.16 17.55 -19.62
C LEU A 471 21.06 16.73 -20.29
N MET A 472 21.13 15.43 -20.15
CA MET A 472 20.15 14.49 -20.69
C MET A 472 19.65 13.54 -19.64
N GLY A 473 18.36 13.26 -19.68
CA GLY A 473 17.79 12.09 -19.03
C GLY A 473 18.14 10.85 -19.87
N VAL A 474 18.69 9.83 -19.23
CA VAL A 474 19.12 8.60 -19.89
C VAL A 474 18.40 7.42 -19.25
N ALA A 475 17.46 6.84 -19.98
CA ALA A 475 16.83 5.58 -19.58
C ALA A 475 17.75 4.42 -19.99
N VAL A 476 18.27 3.71 -19.01
CA VAL A 476 19.14 2.54 -19.20
C VAL A 476 18.33 1.29 -18.98
N LEU A 477 18.02 0.57 -20.05
CA LEU A 477 17.28 -0.68 -20.01
C LEU A 477 18.23 -1.87 -20.16
N THR A 478 18.13 -2.83 -19.27
CA THR A 478 18.77 -4.13 -19.44
C THR A 478 17.75 -5.10 -20.04
N LEU A 479 17.99 -5.57 -21.23
CA LEU A 479 17.09 -6.40 -21.99
C LEU A 479 17.49 -7.87 -21.92
N ASN A 480 16.51 -8.74 -21.73
CA ASN A 480 16.67 -10.20 -21.85
C ASN A 480 16.51 -10.70 -23.30
N ALA A 481 15.88 -9.91 -24.16
CA ALA A 481 15.70 -10.20 -25.57
C ALA A 481 15.60 -8.90 -26.38
N PRO A 482 15.93 -8.93 -27.69
CA PRO A 482 15.78 -7.77 -28.55
C PRO A 482 14.32 -7.29 -28.61
N LEU A 483 14.15 -5.97 -28.66
CA LEU A 483 12.88 -5.32 -28.89
C LEU A 483 12.65 -5.14 -30.41
N ASP A 484 11.43 -5.32 -30.86
CA ASP A 484 11.05 -4.84 -32.18
C ASP A 484 10.71 -3.34 -32.15
N ALA A 485 10.48 -2.74 -33.31
CA ALA A 485 10.22 -1.31 -33.42
C ALA A 485 8.95 -0.88 -32.69
N ALA A 486 7.90 -1.70 -32.69
CA ALA A 486 6.63 -1.40 -32.03
C ALA A 486 6.76 -1.50 -30.49
N GLU A 487 7.50 -2.49 -30.00
CA GLU A 487 7.81 -2.66 -28.59
C GLU A 487 8.68 -1.50 -28.07
N LEU A 488 9.68 -1.08 -28.85
CA LEU A 488 10.53 0.05 -28.50
C LEU A 488 9.74 1.35 -28.40
N GLU A 489 8.85 1.63 -29.34
CA GLU A 489 7.98 2.82 -29.27
C GLU A 489 7.07 2.81 -28.05
N LYS A 490 6.47 1.66 -27.71
CA LYS A 490 5.66 1.53 -26.49
C LYS A 490 6.47 1.80 -25.22
N ILE A 491 7.73 1.35 -25.16
CA ILE A 491 8.61 1.63 -24.03
C ILE A 491 8.93 3.11 -23.95
N LYS A 492 9.23 3.76 -25.09
CA LYS A 492 9.48 5.20 -25.14
C LYS A 492 8.25 5.97 -24.63
N GLU A 493 7.07 5.71 -25.17
CA GLU A 493 5.81 6.34 -24.74
C GLU A 493 5.55 6.16 -23.23
N THR A 494 5.88 4.99 -22.69
CA THR A 494 5.71 4.69 -21.26
C THR A 494 6.62 5.56 -20.39
N ILE A 495 7.91 5.63 -20.74
CA ILE A 495 8.90 6.41 -20.01
C ILE A 495 8.58 7.91 -20.14
N GLU A 496 8.24 8.37 -21.32
CA GLU A 496 7.83 9.74 -21.60
C GLU A 496 6.59 10.13 -20.77
N GLY A 497 5.60 9.22 -20.68
CA GLY A 497 4.41 9.42 -19.86
C GLY A 497 4.70 9.53 -18.38
N GLN A 498 5.72 8.85 -17.87
CA GLN A 498 6.12 8.97 -16.46
C GLN A 498 6.94 10.22 -16.17
N CYS A 499 7.67 10.70 -17.14
CA CYS A 499 8.40 11.95 -17.02
C CYS A 499 7.51 13.20 -17.14
N SER A 500 6.25 12.99 -17.53
CA SER A 500 5.26 14.06 -17.66
C SER A 500 4.68 14.48 -16.31
N ASP A 501 4.41 15.77 -16.17
CA ASP A 501 3.69 16.34 -15.01
C ASP A 501 2.17 15.99 -14.98
N GLY A 502 1.70 15.13 -15.88
CA GLY A 502 0.29 14.80 -16.05
C GLY A 502 -0.45 15.75 -17.00
N PHE A 503 0.18 16.86 -17.41
CA PHE A 503 -0.34 17.79 -18.42
C PHE A 503 0.41 17.67 -19.76
N GLY A 504 1.46 16.84 -19.81
CA GLY A 504 2.29 16.64 -20.99
C GLY A 504 3.32 17.73 -21.24
N GLU A 505 3.61 18.55 -20.24
CA GLU A 505 4.44 19.75 -20.39
C GLU A 505 5.85 19.66 -19.76
N GLY A 506 6.25 18.55 -19.15
CA GLY A 506 7.59 18.44 -18.58
C GLY A 506 7.68 17.60 -17.31
N PHE A 507 8.81 17.63 -16.64
CA PHE A 507 8.97 17.02 -15.34
C PHE A 507 8.27 17.82 -14.25
N GLU A 508 7.71 17.14 -13.26
CA GLU A 508 7.27 17.78 -12.03
C GLU A 508 8.41 18.56 -11.38
N GLN A 509 8.06 19.61 -10.66
CA GLN A 509 8.98 20.43 -9.88
C GLN A 509 9.80 19.58 -8.89
N GLN A 510 11.07 19.88 -8.77
CA GLN A 510 11.98 19.26 -7.81
C GLN A 510 12.52 20.30 -6.84
N GLU A 511 12.47 19.99 -5.56
CA GLU A 511 13.06 20.79 -4.50
C GLU A 511 14.58 20.54 -4.46
N ILE A 512 15.37 21.61 -4.60
CA ILE A 512 16.82 21.58 -4.45
C ILE A 512 17.28 22.62 -3.43
N LYS A 513 18.48 22.46 -2.89
CA LYS A 513 19.10 23.45 -1.99
C LYS A 513 20.20 24.24 -2.71
N CYS A 514 19.90 25.49 -2.96
CA CYS A 514 20.85 26.42 -3.56
C CYS A 514 21.23 27.50 -2.55
N ASN A 515 22.52 27.63 -2.21
CA ASN A 515 23.02 28.64 -1.26
C ASN A 515 22.28 28.64 0.12
N GLY A 516 21.86 27.46 0.58
CA GLY A 516 21.14 27.30 1.85
C GLY A 516 19.66 27.68 1.83
N LYS A 517 19.10 27.98 0.67
CA LYS A 517 17.67 28.20 0.43
C LYS A 517 17.07 26.99 -0.27
N GLU A 518 15.84 26.64 0.10
CA GLU A 518 15.03 25.65 -0.61
C GLU A 518 14.42 26.30 -1.84
N VAL A 519 14.62 25.68 -3.00
CA VAL A 519 14.30 26.19 -4.31
C VAL A 519 13.66 25.10 -5.14
N TYR A 520 12.56 25.39 -5.82
CA TYR A 520 11.87 24.45 -6.71
C TYR A 520 12.32 24.67 -8.15
N VAL A 521 12.79 23.61 -8.80
CA VAL A 521 13.24 23.65 -10.19
C VAL A 521 12.28 22.86 -11.07
N SER A 522 11.73 23.49 -12.08
CA SER A 522 10.97 22.85 -13.16
C SER A 522 11.86 22.74 -14.39
N LEU A 523 12.03 21.53 -14.91
CA LEU A 523 12.73 21.28 -16.15
C LEU A 523 11.71 20.93 -17.23
N TRP A 524 11.61 21.77 -18.25
CA TRP A 524 10.66 21.59 -19.36
C TRP A 524 11.37 21.67 -20.69
N ASP A 525 10.91 20.94 -21.65
CA ASP A 525 10.87 21.37 -23.03
C ASP A 525 9.74 20.69 -23.80
N ALA A 526 8.78 21.46 -24.22
CA ALA A 526 7.63 20.98 -24.96
C ALA A 526 7.95 20.54 -26.40
N LYS A 527 9.13 20.84 -26.93
CA LYS A 527 9.43 20.63 -28.36
C LYS A 527 10.24 19.37 -28.66
N ASP A 528 11.04 18.86 -27.70
CA ASP A 528 11.98 17.78 -27.93
C ASP A 528 11.89 16.62 -26.91
N TRP A 529 10.72 16.42 -26.38
CA TRP A 529 10.38 15.47 -25.31
C TRP A 529 10.44 14.00 -25.69
N SER A 530 10.87 13.67 -26.87
CA SER A 530 10.93 12.28 -27.30
C SER A 530 12.24 11.60 -26.89
N LEU A 531 12.12 10.44 -26.30
CA LEU A 531 13.25 9.53 -26.10
C LEU A 531 13.82 9.08 -27.44
N LYS A 532 15.12 9.21 -27.57
CA LYS A 532 15.85 8.86 -28.80
C LYS A 532 16.91 7.82 -28.49
N THR A 533 17.08 6.87 -29.39
CA THR A 533 18.18 5.92 -29.33
C THR A 533 19.52 6.61 -29.62
N ALA A 534 20.63 6.00 -29.26
CA ALA A 534 21.96 6.50 -29.59
C ALA A 534 22.14 6.75 -31.11
N ALA A 535 21.54 5.88 -31.93
CA ALA A 535 21.58 6.01 -33.40
C ALA A 535 20.78 7.23 -33.88
N GLU A 536 19.60 7.48 -33.35
CA GLU A 536 18.78 8.67 -33.65
C GLU A 536 19.47 9.97 -33.21
N MET A 537 20.21 9.92 -32.11
CA MET A 537 21.05 11.03 -31.62
C MET A 537 22.39 11.19 -32.39
N GLY A 538 22.71 10.26 -33.26
CA GLY A 538 24.01 10.23 -33.93
C GLY A 538 25.21 10.01 -32.97
N ILE A 539 24.95 9.34 -31.84
CA ILE A 539 25.97 8.98 -30.85
C ILE A 539 26.56 7.63 -31.27
N SER A 540 27.88 7.55 -31.47
CA SER A 540 28.51 6.26 -31.76
C SER A 540 28.76 5.49 -30.47
N GLU A 541 28.28 4.24 -30.38
CA GLU A 541 28.49 3.35 -29.21
C GLU A 541 29.94 3.11 -28.81
N GLN A 542 30.89 3.45 -29.66
CA GLN A 542 32.33 3.27 -29.40
C GLN A 542 32.95 4.31 -28.44
N SER A 543 32.28 5.42 -28.16
CA SER A 543 32.83 6.46 -27.28
C SER A 543 32.79 6.14 -25.79
N TYR A 544 31.99 5.15 -25.35
CA TYR A 544 31.83 4.82 -23.93
C TYR A 544 32.85 3.81 -23.36
N LYS A 545 33.53 3.03 -24.17
CA LYS A 545 34.52 2.07 -23.66
C LYS A 545 35.87 2.68 -23.24
N MET A 546 36.11 3.96 -23.46
CA MET A 546 37.41 4.61 -23.17
C MET A 546 37.51 5.37 -21.84
N GLN A 547 36.45 5.55 -21.07
CA GLN A 547 36.53 6.31 -19.81
C GLN A 547 36.69 5.47 -18.54
N PHE A 548 36.57 4.15 -18.58
CA PHE A 548 36.77 3.27 -17.42
C PHE A 548 38.02 2.42 -17.43
N GLY A 549 38.99 2.73 -18.26
CA GLY A 549 40.28 2.05 -18.34
C GLY A 549 41.46 2.97 -18.01
N GLY A 550 41.56 3.46 -16.77
CA GLY A 550 42.73 4.20 -16.37
C GLY A 550 42.60 4.93 -15.03
N MET A 551 42.67 4.20 -13.94
CA MET A 551 43.49 4.44 -12.74
C MET A 551 43.25 3.34 -11.71
#